data_3f22388528b959280b71af465c1e6143
#
_entry.id   3f22388528b959280b71af465c1e6143
#
_cell.length_a   1.000
_cell.length_b   1.000
_cell.length_c   1.000
_cell.angle_alpha   90.00
_cell.angle_beta   90.00
_cell.angle_gamma   90.00
#
_symmetry.space_group_name_H-M   'P 1'
#
loop_
_entity.id
_entity.type
_entity.pdbx_description
1 polymer ?
#
loop_
_entity_poly.entity_id
_entity_poly.type
_entity_poly.pdbx_seq_one_letter_code
_entity_poly.pdbx_strand_id
1 'polypeptide(L)'
;MPLDQDQVRDFARTYAEAWCSHHPTRVAGHYTPGGTIAINGGEPTEITEVARSFMTAFPDIQVFTDDVVVKEEVVEYHWTFTGTNTGPGGTGKWVRISGFEEWTFGDDDLVAESQGHYDQAEYDRQLKHGAAEPQ
;
A
#
# COMPACT_ATOMS: atom_id res chain seq x y z
N MET A 1 16.22 14.32 4.20
CA MET A 1 16.01 12.89 3.99
C MET A 1 17.30 12.29 3.44
N PRO A 2 17.84 11.26 4.08
CA PRO A 2 19.16 10.73 3.68
C PRO A 2 19.17 9.93 2.38
N LEU A 3 18.02 9.41 1.94
CA LEU A 3 17.97 8.63 0.72
C LEU A 3 17.90 9.54 -0.52
N ASP A 4 18.68 9.21 -1.55
CA ASP A 4 18.58 9.91 -2.82
C ASP A 4 17.44 9.32 -3.67
N GLN A 5 17.18 9.94 -4.82
CA GLN A 5 16.05 9.54 -5.66
C GLN A 5 16.17 8.10 -6.15
N ASP A 6 17.36 7.67 -6.51
CA ASP A 6 17.56 6.29 -6.99
C ASP A 6 17.35 5.29 -5.87
N GLN A 7 17.81 5.61 -4.65
CA GLN A 7 17.60 4.76 -3.49
C GLN A 7 16.11 4.66 -3.13
N VAL A 8 15.38 5.77 -3.23
CA VAL A 8 13.95 5.78 -2.96
C VAL A 8 13.19 4.95 -4.01
N ARG A 9 13.58 5.06 -5.28
CA ARG A 9 12.95 4.26 -6.34
C ARG A 9 13.18 2.77 -6.14
N ASP A 10 14.39 2.40 -5.73
CA ASP A 10 14.70 1.00 -5.43
C ASP A 10 13.93 0.51 -4.21
N PHE A 11 13.82 1.36 -3.19
CA PHE A 11 13.01 1.07 -2.01
C PHE A 11 11.54 0.84 -2.40
N ALA A 12 11.00 1.69 -3.26
CA ALA A 12 9.61 1.56 -3.73
C ALA A 12 9.39 0.25 -4.49
N ARG A 13 10.36 -0.16 -5.31
CA ARG A 13 10.28 -1.42 -6.04
C ARG A 13 10.20 -2.61 -5.09
N THR A 14 11.07 -2.65 -4.10
CA THR A 14 11.05 -3.74 -3.11
C THR A 14 9.79 -3.70 -2.23
N TYR A 15 9.27 -2.51 -1.98
CA TYR A 15 8.03 -2.35 -1.22
C TYR A 15 6.84 -2.97 -1.98
N ALA A 16 6.73 -2.70 -3.28
CA ALA A 16 5.69 -3.31 -4.09
C ALA A 16 5.85 -4.84 -4.13
N GLU A 17 7.08 -5.33 -4.27
CA GLU A 17 7.35 -6.77 -4.23
C GLU A 17 6.93 -7.39 -2.91
N ALA A 18 7.14 -6.66 -1.80
CA ALA A 18 6.74 -7.14 -0.47
C ALA A 18 5.23 -7.32 -0.39
N TRP A 19 4.46 -6.37 -0.92
CA TRP A 19 3.00 -6.50 -0.95
C TRP A 19 2.55 -7.69 -1.81
N CYS A 20 3.25 -7.96 -2.91
CA CYS A 20 2.94 -9.10 -3.79
C CYS A 20 3.37 -10.44 -3.19
N SER A 21 4.19 -10.43 -2.15
CA SER A 21 4.76 -11.65 -1.56
C SER A 21 3.79 -12.43 -0.68
N HIS A 22 2.69 -11.82 -0.27
CA HIS A 22 1.74 -12.37 0.70
C HIS A 22 2.33 -12.58 2.11
N HIS A 23 3.42 -11.87 2.41
CA HIS A 23 4.03 -11.91 3.74
C HIS A 23 3.98 -10.53 4.37
N PRO A 24 3.05 -10.28 5.31
CA PRO A 24 2.94 -8.96 5.95
C PRO A 24 4.23 -8.47 6.58
N THR A 25 5.07 -9.40 7.08
CA THR A 25 6.35 -9.03 7.69
C THR A 25 7.33 -8.44 6.68
N ARG A 26 7.22 -8.78 5.41
CA ARG A 26 8.06 -8.16 4.37
C ARG A 26 7.68 -6.71 4.12
N VAL A 27 6.39 -6.41 4.16
CA VAL A 27 5.92 -5.03 4.08
C VAL A 27 6.43 -4.27 5.31
N ALA A 28 6.26 -4.85 6.49
CA ALA A 28 6.71 -4.24 7.75
C ALA A 28 8.22 -4.00 7.78
N GLY A 29 9.00 -4.82 7.06
CA GLY A 29 10.44 -4.64 6.97
C GLY A 29 10.86 -3.32 6.31
N HIS A 30 9.94 -2.65 5.62
CA HIS A 30 10.17 -1.33 5.02
C HIS A 30 9.82 -0.20 5.98
N TYR A 31 9.31 -0.52 7.16
CA TYR A 31 8.93 0.45 8.18
C TYR A 31 9.86 0.32 9.37
N THR A 32 10.10 1.45 10.04
CA THR A 32 10.81 1.43 11.32
C THR A 32 9.98 0.63 12.34
N PRO A 33 10.59 0.05 13.39
CA PRO A 33 9.82 -0.69 14.39
C PRO A 33 8.69 0.18 14.96
N GLY A 34 7.47 -0.36 14.93
CA GLY A 34 6.28 0.39 15.34
C GLY A 34 5.76 1.35 14.31
N GLY A 35 6.27 1.32 13.08
CA GLY A 35 5.80 2.19 12.01
C GLY A 35 4.33 1.98 11.68
N THR A 36 3.66 3.05 11.28
CA THR A 36 2.21 3.06 11.08
C THR A 36 1.80 3.57 9.72
N ILE A 37 0.61 3.19 9.31
CA ILE A 37 -0.07 3.77 8.16
C ILE A 37 -1.47 4.19 8.60
N ALA A 38 -1.88 5.38 8.17
CA ALA A 38 -3.25 5.86 8.33
C ALA A 38 -3.90 5.89 6.95
N ILE A 39 -5.09 5.32 6.83
CA ILE A 39 -5.80 5.21 5.56
C ILE A 39 -6.88 6.28 5.51
N ASN A 40 -6.85 7.11 4.48
CA ASN A 40 -7.89 8.12 4.21
C ASN A 40 -8.21 8.99 5.42
N GLY A 41 -7.16 9.41 6.14
CA GLY A 41 -7.31 10.26 7.32
C GLY A 41 -7.78 9.54 8.58
N GLY A 42 -7.81 8.21 8.55
CA GLY A 42 -8.20 7.41 9.71
C GLY A 42 -7.11 7.33 10.76
N GLU A 43 -7.28 6.46 11.73
CA GLU A 43 -6.32 6.30 12.80
C GLU A 43 -5.06 5.58 12.32
N PRO A 44 -3.88 6.02 12.76
CA PRO A 44 -2.65 5.29 12.46
C PRO A 44 -2.72 3.88 13.04
N THR A 45 -2.41 2.90 12.21
CA THR A 45 -2.44 1.49 12.57
C THR A 45 -1.10 0.87 12.22
N GLU A 46 -0.64 -0.06 13.01
CA GLU A 46 0.62 -0.74 12.74
C GLU A 46 0.57 -1.38 11.36
N ILE A 47 1.64 -1.20 10.59
CA ILE A 47 1.69 -1.62 9.18
C ILE A 47 1.46 -3.13 9.01
N THR A 48 1.97 -3.95 9.93
CA THR A 48 1.82 -5.41 9.83
C THR A 48 0.35 -5.81 9.84
N GLU A 49 -0.45 -5.16 10.68
CA GLU A 49 -1.89 -5.46 10.77
C GLU A 49 -2.63 -5.05 9.50
N VAL A 50 -2.29 -3.89 8.94
CA VAL A 50 -2.92 -3.41 7.71
C VAL A 50 -2.56 -4.33 6.55
N ALA A 51 -1.29 -4.69 6.42
CA ALA A 51 -0.85 -5.59 5.35
C ALA A 51 -1.54 -6.95 5.47
N ARG A 52 -1.62 -7.49 6.68
CA ARG A 52 -2.31 -8.77 6.92
C ARG A 52 -3.78 -8.69 6.51
N SER A 53 -4.43 -7.58 6.85
CA SER A 53 -5.84 -7.37 6.54
C SER A 53 -6.09 -7.43 5.02
N PHE A 54 -5.29 -6.69 4.24
CA PHE A 54 -5.44 -6.68 2.78
C PHE A 54 -5.06 -8.01 2.15
N MET A 55 -3.99 -8.65 2.63
CA MET A 55 -3.56 -9.95 2.09
C MET A 55 -4.56 -11.05 2.40
N THR A 56 -5.25 -10.96 3.54
CA THR A 56 -6.30 -11.91 3.89
C THR A 56 -7.54 -11.67 3.03
N ALA A 57 -7.93 -10.41 2.84
CA ALA A 57 -9.11 -10.07 2.05
C ALA A 57 -8.90 -10.36 0.55
N PHE A 58 -7.66 -10.20 0.07
CA PHE A 58 -7.30 -10.40 -1.34
C PHE A 58 -6.11 -11.35 -1.43
N PRO A 59 -6.36 -12.68 -1.40
CA PRO A 59 -5.25 -13.64 -1.42
C PRO A 59 -4.38 -13.57 -2.68
N ASP A 60 -4.90 -12.98 -3.76
CA ASP A 60 -4.18 -12.79 -5.01
C ASP A 60 -3.68 -11.34 -5.20
N ILE A 61 -3.57 -10.59 -4.12
CA ILE A 61 -3.20 -9.17 -4.20
C ILE A 61 -1.89 -8.96 -4.96
N GLN A 62 -1.91 -7.95 -5.85
CA GLN A 62 -0.71 -7.44 -6.49
C GLN A 62 -0.68 -5.93 -6.36
N VAL A 63 0.49 -5.39 -6.18
CA VAL A 63 0.71 -3.95 -6.07
C VAL A 63 1.74 -3.53 -7.11
N PHE A 64 1.41 -2.49 -7.84
CA PHE A 64 2.26 -1.95 -8.90
C PHE A 64 2.66 -0.53 -8.52
N THR A 65 3.92 -0.19 -8.73
CA THR A 65 4.42 1.17 -8.54
C THR A 65 4.12 1.97 -9.81
N ASP A 66 3.30 3.01 -9.67
CA ASP A 66 2.94 3.87 -10.80
C ASP A 66 3.88 5.06 -10.91
N ASP A 67 4.29 5.63 -9.79
CA ASP A 67 5.20 6.76 -9.76
C ASP A 67 5.78 6.96 -8.37
N VAL A 68 6.90 7.64 -8.29
CA VAL A 68 7.55 8.00 -7.03
C VAL A 68 7.98 9.45 -7.13
N VAL A 69 7.45 10.29 -6.26
CA VAL A 69 7.76 11.72 -6.24
C VAL A 69 8.48 12.06 -4.95
N VAL A 70 9.73 12.45 -5.03
CA VAL A 70 10.53 12.82 -3.87
C VAL A 70 10.35 14.31 -3.60
N LYS A 71 9.80 14.64 -2.45
CA LYS A 71 9.63 16.01 -1.98
C LYS A 71 10.58 16.29 -0.82
N GLU A 72 10.60 17.53 -0.33
CA GLU A 72 11.54 17.92 0.73
C GLU A 72 11.44 17.06 1.98
N GLU A 73 10.22 16.81 2.46
CA GLU A 73 10.02 16.11 3.72
C GLU A 73 9.25 14.81 3.60
N VAL A 74 8.64 14.55 2.45
CA VAL A 74 7.86 13.33 2.22
C VAL A 74 8.14 12.77 0.85
N VAL A 75 7.90 11.48 0.70
CA VAL A 75 7.92 10.81 -0.60
C VAL A 75 6.49 10.39 -0.91
N GLU A 76 5.99 10.78 -2.09
CA GLU A 76 4.71 10.28 -2.58
C GLU A 76 4.94 9.01 -3.39
N TYR A 77 4.36 7.92 -2.93
CA TYR A 77 4.44 6.64 -3.60
C TYR A 77 3.09 6.35 -4.23
N HIS A 78 3.02 6.45 -5.56
CA HIS A 78 1.79 6.21 -6.31
C HIS A 78 1.70 4.75 -6.70
N TRP A 79 0.56 4.14 -6.40
CA TRP A 79 0.38 2.70 -6.58
C TRP A 79 -0.98 2.36 -7.17
N THR A 80 -1.05 1.17 -7.78
CA THR A 80 -2.30 0.51 -8.14
C THR A 80 -2.25 -0.87 -7.53
N PHE A 81 -3.35 -1.28 -6.86
CA PHE A 81 -3.44 -2.66 -6.42
C PHE A 81 -4.61 -3.35 -7.12
N THR A 82 -4.45 -4.64 -7.39
CA THR A 82 -5.49 -5.50 -7.93
C THR A 82 -5.64 -6.71 -7.02
N GLY A 83 -6.83 -7.27 -6.99
CA GLY A 83 -7.06 -8.49 -6.23
C GLY A 83 -8.51 -8.91 -6.31
N THR A 84 -8.76 -10.15 -5.96
CA THR A 84 -10.12 -10.71 -5.89
C THR A 84 -10.48 -10.89 -4.42
N ASN A 85 -11.62 -10.34 -4.02
CA ASN A 85 -12.05 -10.32 -2.61
C ASN A 85 -12.64 -11.66 -2.21
N THR A 86 -11.78 -12.69 -2.17
CA THR A 86 -12.17 -14.06 -1.86
C THR A 86 -11.83 -14.49 -0.44
N GLY A 87 -11.27 -13.58 0.38
CA GLY A 87 -11.01 -13.88 1.78
C GLY A 87 -12.30 -14.08 2.57
N PRO A 88 -12.19 -14.46 3.85
CA PRO A 88 -13.38 -14.72 4.68
C PRO A 88 -14.33 -13.53 4.71
N GLY A 89 -15.60 -13.76 4.41
CA GLY A 89 -16.61 -12.70 4.36
C GLY A 89 -16.54 -11.82 3.13
N GLY A 90 -15.70 -12.15 2.15
CA GLY A 90 -15.50 -11.34 0.98
C GLY A 90 -16.63 -11.44 -0.04
N THR A 91 -16.64 -10.50 -0.99
CA THR A 91 -17.70 -10.40 -2.01
C THR A 91 -17.40 -11.24 -3.24
N GLY A 92 -16.18 -11.73 -3.39
CA GLY A 92 -15.76 -12.48 -4.59
C GLY A 92 -15.48 -11.61 -5.80
N LYS A 93 -15.53 -10.30 -5.65
CA LYS A 93 -15.35 -9.37 -6.77
C LYS A 93 -13.87 -9.01 -6.97
N TRP A 94 -13.49 -8.80 -8.22
CA TRP A 94 -12.16 -8.32 -8.56
C TRP A 94 -12.15 -6.80 -8.50
N VAL A 95 -11.10 -6.25 -7.88
CA VAL A 95 -10.96 -4.80 -7.72
C VAL A 95 -9.64 -4.33 -8.34
N ARG A 96 -9.63 -3.07 -8.74
CA ARG A 96 -8.43 -2.38 -9.21
C ARG A 96 -8.52 -0.94 -8.71
N ILE A 97 -7.66 -0.62 -7.74
CA ILE A 97 -7.69 0.68 -7.06
C ILE A 97 -6.32 1.33 -7.17
N SER A 98 -6.31 2.59 -7.56
CA SER A 98 -5.10 3.41 -7.58
C SER A 98 -5.17 4.44 -6.48
N GLY A 99 -4.03 4.79 -5.93
CA GLY A 99 -3.92 5.79 -4.89
C GLY A 99 -2.47 6.15 -4.66
N PHE A 100 -2.20 6.74 -3.52
CA PHE A 100 -0.82 7.06 -3.17
C PHE A 100 -0.64 7.05 -1.67
N GLU A 101 0.61 6.87 -1.25
CA GLU A 101 1.04 7.00 0.14
C GLU A 101 2.02 8.14 0.25
N GLU A 102 1.93 8.88 1.34
CA GLU A 102 2.93 9.88 1.68
C GLU A 102 3.80 9.30 2.79
N TRP A 103 5.06 9.05 2.47
CA TRP A 103 6.00 8.43 3.40
C TRP A 103 6.83 9.48 4.13
N THR A 104 6.90 9.37 5.45
CA THR A 104 7.86 10.10 6.27
C THR A 104 8.87 9.07 6.78
N PHE A 105 10.15 9.28 6.42
CA PHE A 105 11.21 8.34 6.80
C PHE A 105 11.75 8.66 8.19
N GLY A 106 12.09 7.61 8.94
CA GLY A 106 12.79 7.74 10.21
C GLY A 106 14.31 7.83 10.00
N ASP A 107 15.03 7.90 11.11
CA ASP A 107 16.50 8.01 11.10
C ASP A 107 17.18 6.74 10.56
N ASP A 108 16.45 5.64 10.54
CA ASP A 108 16.95 4.34 10.06
C ASP A 108 16.72 4.13 8.55
N ASP A 109 16.30 5.18 7.84
CA ASP A 109 15.99 5.14 6.40
C ASP A 109 14.82 4.21 6.07
N LEU A 110 13.97 3.93 7.05
CA LEU A 110 12.73 3.19 6.88
C LEU A 110 11.55 4.13 7.11
N VAL A 111 10.36 3.73 6.66
CA VAL A 111 9.16 4.55 6.80
C VAL A 111 8.73 4.55 8.27
N ALA A 112 8.64 5.73 8.88
CA ALA A 112 8.12 5.87 10.24
C ALA A 112 6.61 6.02 10.22
N GLU A 113 6.09 6.80 9.27
CA GLU A 113 4.66 7.03 9.13
C GLU A 113 4.31 7.08 7.65
N SER A 114 3.17 6.49 7.31
CA SER A 114 2.61 6.58 5.97
C SER A 114 1.17 7.08 6.05
N GLN A 115 0.79 7.95 5.10
CA GLN A 115 -0.58 8.41 4.94
C GLN A 115 -1.08 7.89 3.60
N GLY A 116 -1.95 6.89 3.63
CA GLY A 116 -2.51 6.30 2.41
C GLY A 116 -3.78 7.00 1.99
N HIS A 117 -3.92 7.25 0.70
CA HIS A 117 -5.06 7.95 0.13
C HIS A 117 -5.59 7.21 -1.09
N TYR A 118 -6.86 6.93 -1.10
CA TYR A 118 -7.56 6.43 -2.28
C TYR A 118 -9.03 6.77 -2.16
N ASP A 119 -9.77 6.64 -3.26
CA ASP A 119 -11.20 6.94 -3.29
C ASP A 119 -11.97 5.82 -2.61
N GLN A 120 -12.41 6.06 -1.38
CA GLN A 120 -13.14 5.07 -0.58
C GLN A 120 -14.46 4.68 -1.23
N ALA A 121 -15.16 5.65 -1.80
CA ALA A 121 -16.45 5.36 -2.44
C ALA A 121 -16.28 4.45 -3.66
N GLU A 122 -15.22 4.67 -4.44
CA GLU A 122 -14.92 3.82 -5.59
C GLU A 122 -14.52 2.41 -5.14
N TYR A 123 -13.72 2.31 -4.07
CA TYR A 123 -13.35 1.02 -3.50
C TYR A 123 -14.59 0.24 -3.06
N ASP A 124 -15.49 0.91 -2.32
CA ASP A 124 -16.72 0.27 -1.86
C ASP A 124 -17.61 -0.15 -3.02
N ARG A 125 -17.69 0.68 -4.07
CA ARG A 125 -18.44 0.33 -5.27
C ARG A 125 -17.88 -0.92 -5.95
N GLN A 126 -16.55 -1.02 -6.06
CA GLN A 126 -15.92 -2.17 -6.69
C GLN A 126 -16.07 -3.44 -5.87
N LEU A 127 -16.07 -3.33 -4.55
CA LEU A 127 -16.33 -4.49 -3.70
C LEU A 127 -17.72 -5.07 -3.96
N LYS A 128 -18.70 -4.22 -4.29
CA LYS A 128 -20.07 -4.67 -4.59
C LYS A 128 -20.23 -5.15 -6.03
N HIS A 129 -19.62 -4.46 -6.97
CA HIS A 129 -19.93 -4.61 -8.39
C HIS A 129 -18.74 -5.08 -9.24
N GLY A 130 -17.56 -5.13 -8.65
CA GLY A 130 -16.33 -5.42 -9.38
C GLY A 130 -15.78 -4.20 -10.11
N ALA A 131 -14.51 -4.25 -10.44
CA ALA A 131 -13.89 -3.23 -11.28
C ALA A 131 -14.31 -3.42 -12.73
N ALA A 132 -14.28 -2.33 -13.49
CA ALA A 132 -14.48 -2.44 -14.94
C ALA A 132 -13.32 -3.28 -15.50
N GLU A 133 -13.65 -4.32 -16.26
CA GLU A 133 -12.62 -5.17 -16.82
C GLU A 133 -11.81 -4.43 -17.87
N PRO A 134 -10.47 -4.57 -17.85
CA PRO A 134 -9.66 -4.03 -18.93
C PRO A 134 -10.03 -4.75 -20.22
N GLN A 135 -10.22 -3.99 -21.26
CA GLN A 135 -10.56 -4.53 -22.56
C GLN A 135 -9.32 -4.71 -23.41
#